data_c7afe6a11fa34059d639b56e281d5e56
#
_entry.id   c7afe6a11fa34059d639b56e281d5e56
#
_cell.length_a   1.000
_cell.length_b   1.000
_cell.length_c   1.000
_cell.angle_alpha   90.00
_cell.angle_beta   90.00
_cell.angle_gamma   90.00
#
_symmetry.space_group_name_H-M   'P 1'
#
loop_
_entity.id
_entity.type
_entity.pdbx_description
1 polymer ?
#
loop_
_entity_poly.entity_id
_entity_poly.type
_entity_poly.pdbx_seq_one_letter_code
_entity_poly.pdbx_strand_id
1 'polypeptide(L)'
;MSSRLPIGVVLGSVGVDVRWWLDSARRLDAAGYAGVWSWDHFVSRGVRTDPVLEAWTTLTAAAMATERVTVGTFVANVMNRHPAVLARMAAMLQEASGGRLVLGIGIGGHPAEHEAYGIDFPPAPERARHLEEAVTVIRALWTGGPVTRPSDLYPLRDAYAYPVPNPAPPILIGAGTPAGVRLAARIGDGWAAEDDTFERLVPLYGEALDAAGRERAGQRVVLGFGGRRKRGADPLAAEPLLVAPREELARWRDLGADDLLLTARTTDDVDALVDAAERW
;
A
#
# COMPACT_ATOMS: atom_id res chain seq x y z
N MET A 1 12.62 -24.53 -5.89
CA MET A 1 11.92 -23.24 -5.84
C MET A 1 12.45 -22.52 -4.62
N SER A 2 13.18 -21.41 -4.80
CA SER A 2 13.64 -20.61 -3.67
C SER A 2 12.40 -20.09 -2.92
N SER A 3 12.33 -20.33 -1.61
CA SER A 3 11.24 -19.82 -0.78
C SER A 3 11.25 -18.28 -0.86
N ARG A 4 10.10 -17.71 -1.17
CA ARG A 4 9.94 -16.24 -1.23
C ARG A 4 10.26 -15.64 0.14
N LEU A 5 11.10 -14.61 0.19
CA LEU A 5 11.33 -13.87 1.42
C LEU A 5 10.01 -13.19 1.85
N PRO A 6 9.56 -13.36 3.10
CA PRO A 6 8.27 -12.83 3.55
C PRO A 6 8.32 -11.33 3.87
N ILE A 7 9.19 -10.60 3.20
CA ILE A 7 9.39 -9.15 3.34
C ILE A 7 9.18 -8.49 1.99
N GLY A 8 8.36 -7.44 1.98
CA GLY A 8 8.27 -6.51 0.87
C GLY A 8 9.09 -5.25 1.10
N VAL A 9 9.18 -4.42 0.08
CA VAL A 9 9.94 -3.16 0.13
C VAL A 9 9.10 -2.02 -0.41
N VAL A 10 8.92 -0.97 0.39
CA VAL A 10 8.43 0.31 -0.09
C VAL A 10 9.62 1.04 -0.71
N LEU A 11 9.62 1.16 -2.02
CA LEU A 11 10.62 1.95 -2.74
C LEU A 11 10.24 3.44 -2.69
N GLY A 12 11.15 4.26 -2.22
CA GLY A 12 10.95 5.71 -2.18
C GLY A 12 10.70 6.26 -3.58
N SER A 13 9.66 7.10 -3.71
CA SER A 13 9.27 7.74 -4.98
C SER A 13 9.70 9.19 -5.07
N VAL A 14 10.43 9.72 -4.07
CA VAL A 14 10.83 11.13 -3.94
C VAL A 14 12.33 11.28 -4.07
N GLY A 15 12.78 12.17 -4.95
CA GLY A 15 14.21 12.47 -5.18
C GLY A 15 14.95 11.38 -5.94
N VAL A 16 14.24 10.55 -6.69
CA VAL A 16 14.77 9.46 -7.51
C VAL A 16 14.21 9.54 -8.93
N ASP A 17 14.89 8.92 -9.88
CA ASP A 17 14.38 8.77 -11.24
C ASP A 17 13.69 7.39 -11.44
N VAL A 18 12.91 7.30 -12.52
CA VAL A 18 12.14 6.09 -12.82
C VAL A 18 13.04 4.89 -13.17
N ARG A 19 14.23 5.11 -13.71
CA ARG A 19 15.16 4.02 -14.07
C ARG A 19 15.70 3.37 -12.81
N TRP A 20 16.16 4.18 -11.86
CA TRP A 20 16.59 3.71 -10.55
C TRP A 20 15.47 2.88 -9.87
N TRP A 21 14.24 3.40 -9.91
CA TRP A 21 13.11 2.74 -9.27
C TRP A 21 12.81 1.36 -9.90
N LEU A 22 12.78 1.29 -11.24
CA LEU A 22 12.53 0.04 -11.96
C LEU A 22 13.67 -0.97 -11.83
N ASP A 23 14.92 -0.51 -11.85
CA ASP A 23 16.07 -1.38 -11.65
C ASP A 23 16.11 -1.94 -10.23
N SER A 24 15.76 -1.12 -9.24
CA SER A 24 15.60 -1.57 -7.85
C SER A 24 14.51 -2.63 -7.72
N ALA A 25 13.35 -2.43 -8.37
CA ALA A 25 12.26 -3.41 -8.37
C ALA A 25 12.67 -4.75 -8.99
N ARG A 26 13.43 -4.74 -10.12
CA ARG A 26 13.98 -5.96 -10.75
C ARG A 26 14.97 -6.69 -9.84
N ARG A 27 15.86 -5.94 -9.19
CA ARG A 27 16.85 -6.51 -8.26
C ARG A 27 16.18 -7.17 -7.07
N LEU A 28 15.16 -6.54 -6.48
CA LEU A 28 14.38 -7.09 -5.38
C LEU A 28 13.57 -8.32 -5.81
N ASP A 29 13.00 -8.32 -7.01
CA ASP A 29 12.32 -9.50 -7.57
C ASP A 29 13.29 -10.66 -7.77
N ALA A 30 14.48 -10.39 -8.33
CA ALA A 30 15.55 -11.40 -8.50
C ALA A 30 16.05 -11.94 -7.18
N ALA A 31 16.19 -11.10 -6.16
CA ALA A 31 16.60 -11.47 -4.81
C ALA A 31 15.53 -12.25 -4.01
N GLY A 32 14.28 -12.35 -4.51
CA GLY A 32 13.22 -13.15 -3.91
C GLY A 32 12.34 -12.42 -2.89
N TYR A 33 12.39 -11.10 -2.81
CA TYR A 33 11.50 -10.30 -1.95
C TYR A 33 10.03 -10.51 -2.29
N ALA A 34 9.14 -10.37 -1.29
CA ALA A 34 7.72 -10.64 -1.45
C ALA A 34 6.98 -9.60 -2.29
N GLY A 35 7.43 -8.34 -2.27
CA GLY A 35 6.73 -7.28 -2.98
C GLY A 35 7.50 -5.98 -3.09
N VAL A 36 7.09 -5.14 -4.03
CA VAL A 36 7.51 -3.74 -4.16
C VAL A 36 6.30 -2.84 -4.05
N TRP A 37 6.43 -1.77 -3.29
CA TRP A 37 5.33 -0.89 -2.92
C TRP A 37 5.72 0.56 -3.15
N SER A 38 4.74 1.43 -3.44
CA SER A 38 4.96 2.86 -3.64
C SER A 38 4.03 3.71 -2.79
N TRP A 39 4.47 4.91 -2.44
CA TRP A 39 3.63 5.97 -1.90
C TRP A 39 2.89 6.70 -3.01
N ASP A 40 1.74 7.28 -2.69
CA ASP A 40 0.90 8.05 -3.62
C ASP A 40 0.92 9.55 -3.25
N HIS A 41 2.06 10.18 -3.46
CA HIS A 41 2.28 11.62 -3.25
C HIS A 41 2.54 12.33 -4.58
N PHE A 42 2.23 13.63 -4.63
CA PHE A 42 2.47 14.50 -5.79
C PHE A 42 3.63 15.45 -5.58
N VAL A 43 3.96 15.76 -4.32
CA VAL A 43 5.04 16.67 -3.98
C VAL A 43 5.95 16.12 -2.90
N SER A 44 7.22 16.51 -2.93
CA SER A 44 8.17 16.25 -1.85
C SER A 44 7.81 17.08 -0.61
N ARG A 45 7.84 16.46 0.56
CA ARG A 45 7.71 17.16 1.86
C ARG A 45 8.98 17.91 2.24
N GLY A 46 10.09 17.64 1.58
CA GLY A 46 11.38 18.29 1.79
C GLY A 46 11.60 19.44 0.80
N VAL A 47 12.35 19.16 -0.26
CA VAL A 47 12.63 20.13 -1.32
C VAL A 47 11.53 20.05 -2.38
N ARG A 48 10.79 21.13 -2.60
CA ARG A 48 9.63 21.16 -3.51
C ARG A 48 9.97 20.83 -4.97
N THR A 49 11.22 21.01 -5.37
CA THR A 49 11.71 20.70 -6.72
C THR A 49 12.25 19.28 -6.87
N ASP A 50 12.28 18.49 -5.80
CA ASP A 50 12.62 17.08 -5.92
C ASP A 50 11.58 16.38 -6.83
N PRO A 51 12.02 15.54 -7.77
CA PRO A 51 11.10 14.74 -8.56
C PRO A 51 10.29 13.81 -7.65
N VAL A 52 9.01 13.63 -7.96
CA VAL A 52 8.14 12.66 -7.30
C VAL A 52 7.53 11.78 -8.39
N LEU A 53 7.79 10.49 -8.31
CA LEU A 53 7.24 9.54 -9.28
C LEU A 53 5.75 9.31 -8.99
N GLU A 54 4.92 9.39 -10.04
CA GLU A 54 3.50 9.10 -9.93
C GLU A 54 3.29 7.60 -9.69
N ALA A 55 2.57 7.25 -8.63
CA ALA A 55 2.52 5.90 -8.08
C ALA A 55 1.99 4.85 -9.09
N TRP A 56 0.89 5.14 -9.76
CA TRP A 56 0.20 4.14 -10.60
C TRP A 56 0.93 3.86 -11.90
N THR A 57 1.48 4.89 -12.54
CA THR A 57 2.31 4.73 -13.75
C THR A 57 3.61 4.00 -13.44
N THR A 58 4.24 4.31 -12.30
CA THR A 58 5.46 3.64 -11.84
C THR A 58 5.21 2.17 -11.49
N LEU A 59 4.14 1.87 -10.73
CA LEU A 59 3.76 0.50 -10.38
C LEU A 59 3.36 -0.32 -11.61
N THR A 60 2.71 0.29 -12.61
CA THR A 60 2.38 -0.40 -13.85
C THR A 60 3.65 -0.77 -14.62
N ALA A 61 4.61 0.15 -14.72
CA ALA A 61 5.90 -0.14 -15.34
C ALA A 61 6.67 -1.24 -14.58
N ALA A 62 6.64 -1.22 -13.24
CA ALA A 62 7.25 -2.26 -12.41
C ALA A 62 6.56 -3.62 -12.57
N ALA A 63 5.23 -3.66 -12.66
CA ALA A 63 4.49 -4.89 -12.89
C ALA A 63 4.91 -5.59 -14.19
N MET A 64 5.17 -4.80 -15.24
CA MET A 64 5.66 -5.31 -16.52
C MET A 64 7.16 -5.65 -16.54
N ALA A 65 7.92 -5.10 -15.58
CA ALA A 65 9.36 -5.29 -15.48
C ALA A 65 9.78 -6.39 -14.50
N THR A 66 8.82 -6.97 -13.76
CA THR A 66 9.01 -7.99 -12.72
C THR A 66 8.08 -9.17 -12.93
N GLU A 67 8.40 -10.33 -12.38
CA GLU A 67 7.64 -11.57 -12.61
C GLU A 67 6.94 -12.10 -11.37
N ARG A 68 7.50 -11.86 -10.17
CA ARG A 68 7.10 -12.55 -8.94
C ARG A 68 6.60 -11.64 -7.85
N VAL A 69 7.23 -10.47 -7.68
CA VAL A 69 6.88 -9.54 -6.59
C VAL A 69 5.44 -9.08 -6.66
N THR A 70 4.79 -9.02 -5.52
CA THR A 70 3.57 -8.24 -5.35
C THR A 70 3.86 -6.78 -5.70
N VAL A 71 2.96 -6.12 -6.40
CA VAL A 71 3.00 -4.67 -6.61
C VAL A 71 1.88 -4.02 -5.80
N GLY A 72 2.18 -2.96 -5.08
CA GLY A 72 1.15 -2.39 -4.20
C GLY A 72 1.34 -0.91 -3.88
N THR A 73 0.28 -0.29 -3.39
CA THR A 73 0.32 1.05 -2.82
C THR A 73 0.36 0.98 -1.30
N PHE A 74 1.25 1.77 -0.64
CA PHE A 74 1.33 1.86 0.81
C PHE A 74 1.33 3.32 1.27
N VAL A 75 0.20 4.00 1.27
CA VAL A 75 -1.08 3.61 0.68
C VAL A 75 -1.53 4.67 -0.34
N ALA A 76 -2.40 4.29 -1.28
CA ALA A 76 -3.03 5.25 -2.18
C ALA A 76 -3.91 6.24 -1.39
N ASN A 77 -3.93 7.48 -1.81
CA ASN A 77 -4.78 8.51 -1.20
C ASN A 77 -6.13 8.58 -1.94
N VAL A 78 -7.21 8.32 -1.20
CA VAL A 78 -8.57 8.31 -1.76
C VAL A 78 -8.97 9.66 -2.37
N MET A 79 -8.38 10.76 -1.89
CA MET A 79 -8.69 12.11 -2.39
C MET A 79 -8.00 12.44 -3.72
N ASN A 80 -6.98 11.68 -4.12
CA ASN A 80 -6.22 11.96 -5.34
C ASN A 80 -6.97 11.62 -6.62
N ARG A 81 -8.01 10.76 -6.58
CA ARG A 81 -8.71 10.25 -7.77
C ARG A 81 -10.15 9.89 -7.50
N HIS A 82 -11.00 10.09 -8.48
CA HIS A 82 -12.35 9.54 -8.42
C HIS A 82 -12.32 8.00 -8.31
N PRO A 83 -13.06 7.35 -7.41
CA PRO A 83 -12.96 5.91 -7.16
C PRO A 83 -13.31 5.04 -8.38
N ALA A 84 -14.15 5.52 -9.30
CA ALA A 84 -14.42 4.80 -10.54
C ALA A 84 -13.18 4.76 -11.46
N VAL A 85 -12.38 5.83 -11.49
CA VAL A 85 -11.10 5.86 -12.21
C VAL A 85 -10.10 4.93 -11.53
N LEU A 86 -10.02 5.01 -10.19
CA LEU A 86 -9.14 4.14 -9.41
C LEU A 86 -9.48 2.66 -9.59
N ALA A 87 -10.77 2.30 -9.63
CA ALA A 87 -11.22 0.92 -9.89
C ALA A 87 -10.70 0.40 -11.23
N ARG A 88 -10.73 1.23 -12.28
CA ARG A 88 -10.22 0.87 -13.60
C ARG A 88 -8.70 0.76 -13.65
N MET A 89 -7.99 1.70 -13.00
CA MET A 89 -6.53 1.66 -12.89
C MET A 89 -6.08 0.38 -12.15
N ALA A 90 -6.72 0.06 -11.05
CA ALA A 90 -6.41 -1.15 -10.28
C ALA A 90 -6.73 -2.43 -11.05
N ALA A 91 -7.86 -2.49 -11.78
CA ALA A 91 -8.19 -3.64 -12.62
C ALA A 91 -7.16 -3.85 -13.73
N MET A 92 -6.72 -2.76 -14.39
CA MET A 92 -5.69 -2.84 -15.43
C MET A 92 -4.32 -3.26 -14.86
N LEU A 93 -3.92 -2.71 -13.71
CA LEU A 93 -2.67 -3.10 -13.06
C LEU A 93 -2.72 -4.55 -12.57
N GLN A 94 -3.87 -5.04 -12.09
CA GLN A 94 -4.07 -6.44 -11.71
C GLN A 94 -3.85 -7.37 -12.93
N GLU A 95 -4.41 -7.03 -14.08
CA GLU A 95 -4.20 -7.79 -15.32
C GLU A 95 -2.74 -7.71 -15.77
N ALA A 96 -2.16 -6.52 -15.87
CA ALA A 96 -0.77 -6.31 -16.28
C ALA A 96 0.24 -7.01 -15.38
N SER A 97 -0.05 -7.13 -14.09
CA SER A 97 0.80 -7.84 -13.12
C SER A 97 0.56 -9.35 -13.09
N GLY A 98 -0.44 -9.89 -13.80
CA GLY A 98 -0.83 -11.30 -13.68
C GLY A 98 -1.38 -11.65 -12.29
N GLY A 99 -2.17 -10.76 -11.69
CA GLY A 99 -2.84 -11.01 -10.41
C GLY A 99 -2.02 -10.65 -9.16
N ARG A 100 -0.99 -9.82 -9.28
CA ARG A 100 -0.05 -9.50 -8.18
C ARG A 100 -0.34 -8.17 -7.46
N LEU A 101 -1.41 -7.44 -7.81
CA LEU A 101 -1.74 -6.17 -7.16
C LEU A 101 -2.28 -6.36 -5.76
N VAL A 102 -1.84 -5.50 -4.85
CA VAL A 102 -2.48 -5.23 -3.55
C VAL A 102 -2.79 -3.74 -3.47
N LEU A 103 -4.07 -3.41 -3.32
CA LEU A 103 -4.53 -2.03 -3.20
C LEU A 103 -4.55 -1.59 -1.74
N GLY A 104 -3.47 -0.97 -1.27
CA GLY A 104 -3.51 -0.21 -0.02
C GLY A 104 -4.13 1.16 -0.28
N ILE A 105 -5.13 1.56 0.49
CA ILE A 105 -5.81 2.86 0.34
C ILE A 105 -6.11 3.49 1.69
N GLY A 106 -5.98 4.81 1.79
CA GLY A 106 -6.20 5.56 3.02
C GLY A 106 -6.83 6.94 2.77
N ILE A 107 -7.09 7.66 3.84
CA ILE A 107 -7.77 8.98 3.80
C ILE A 107 -6.85 10.13 3.40
N GLY A 108 -5.57 9.88 3.12
CA GLY A 108 -4.58 10.91 2.90
C GLY A 108 -4.10 11.62 4.17
N GLY A 109 -2.91 12.23 4.11
CA GLY A 109 -2.26 12.83 5.27
C GLY A 109 -1.44 14.09 5.00
N HIS A 110 -1.51 14.66 3.78
CA HIS A 110 -0.67 15.79 3.38
C HIS A 110 -1.49 16.96 2.79
N PRO A 111 -2.13 17.80 3.62
CA PRO A 111 -3.02 18.87 3.16
C PRO A 111 -2.37 19.85 2.19
N ALA A 112 -1.10 20.23 2.41
CA ALA A 112 -0.39 21.19 1.55
C ALA A 112 -0.19 20.69 0.10
N GLU A 113 -0.18 19.39 -0.12
CA GLU A 113 -0.15 18.77 -1.45
C GLU A 113 -1.46 19.02 -2.20
N HIS A 114 -2.59 18.82 -1.50
CA HIS A 114 -3.92 19.02 -2.06
C HIS A 114 -4.20 20.48 -2.34
N GLU A 115 -3.83 21.38 -1.42
CA GLU A 115 -3.94 22.82 -1.62
C GLU A 115 -3.14 23.26 -2.87
N ALA A 116 -1.91 22.77 -3.03
CA ALA A 116 -1.05 23.13 -4.17
C ALA A 116 -1.64 22.69 -5.53
N TYR A 117 -2.39 21.60 -5.56
CA TYR A 117 -2.99 21.04 -6.79
C TYR A 117 -4.48 21.40 -6.96
N GLY A 118 -5.07 22.17 -6.04
CA GLY A 118 -6.49 22.54 -6.08
C GLY A 118 -7.41 21.33 -5.88
N ILE A 119 -6.94 20.31 -5.15
CA ILE A 119 -7.72 19.11 -4.82
C ILE A 119 -8.35 19.31 -3.45
N ASP A 120 -9.65 19.09 -3.34
CA ASP A 120 -10.37 19.19 -2.07
C ASP A 120 -9.76 18.26 -1.00
N PHE A 121 -9.59 18.82 0.21
CA PHE A 121 -9.07 18.06 1.34
C PHE A 121 -9.90 18.37 2.61
N PRO A 122 -11.11 17.82 2.71
CA PRO A 122 -12.01 18.08 3.82
C PRO A 122 -11.48 17.48 5.13
N PRO A 123 -12.09 17.78 6.29
CA PRO A 123 -11.71 17.21 7.58
C PRO A 123 -11.69 15.67 7.57
N ALA A 124 -10.84 15.07 8.45
CA ALA A 124 -10.61 13.63 8.47
C ALA A 124 -11.89 12.76 8.56
N PRO A 125 -12.95 13.13 9.33
CA PRO A 125 -14.19 12.35 9.35
C PRO A 125 -14.89 12.28 7.98
N GLU A 126 -14.84 13.36 7.21
CA GLU A 126 -15.43 13.42 5.88
C GLU A 126 -14.58 12.61 4.89
N ARG A 127 -13.25 12.73 4.94
CA ARG A 127 -12.37 11.86 4.14
C ARG A 127 -12.53 10.38 4.46
N ALA A 128 -12.87 10.02 5.71
CA ALA A 128 -13.20 8.65 6.06
C ALA A 128 -14.50 8.17 5.39
N ARG A 129 -15.51 9.04 5.26
CA ARG A 129 -16.72 8.76 4.45
C ARG A 129 -16.38 8.58 2.98
N HIS A 130 -15.52 9.43 2.43
CA HIS A 130 -15.01 9.27 1.07
C HIS A 130 -14.33 7.92 0.86
N LEU A 131 -13.52 7.48 1.80
CA LEU A 131 -12.84 6.18 1.74
C LEU A 131 -13.84 5.01 1.77
N GLU A 132 -14.83 5.04 2.65
CA GLU A 132 -15.86 4.02 2.76
C GLU A 132 -16.70 3.90 1.47
N GLU A 133 -17.14 5.04 0.94
CA GLU A 133 -17.85 5.10 -0.33
C GLU A 133 -16.97 4.65 -1.51
N ALA A 134 -15.70 5.05 -1.53
CA ALA A 134 -14.77 4.66 -2.58
C ALA A 134 -14.55 3.15 -2.64
N VAL A 135 -14.35 2.50 -1.49
CA VAL A 135 -14.22 1.02 -1.42
C VAL A 135 -15.48 0.35 -1.96
N THR A 136 -16.66 0.87 -1.60
CA THR A 136 -17.94 0.36 -2.09
C THR A 136 -18.06 0.50 -3.62
N VAL A 137 -17.72 1.67 -4.17
CA VAL A 137 -17.72 1.95 -5.62
C VAL A 137 -16.73 1.04 -6.36
N ILE A 138 -15.51 0.89 -5.83
CA ILE A 138 -14.48 0.06 -6.45
C ILE A 138 -14.95 -1.40 -6.53
N ARG A 139 -15.44 -1.96 -5.44
CA ARG A 139 -15.94 -3.35 -5.42
C ARG A 139 -17.12 -3.55 -6.34
N ALA A 140 -18.07 -2.60 -6.36
CA ALA A 140 -19.21 -2.67 -7.26
C ALA A 140 -18.79 -2.67 -8.74
N LEU A 141 -17.84 -1.82 -9.12
CA LEU A 141 -17.35 -1.75 -10.50
C LEU A 141 -16.54 -2.99 -10.90
N TRP A 142 -15.88 -3.66 -9.96
CA TRP A 142 -15.15 -4.91 -10.24
C TRP A 142 -16.07 -6.11 -10.51
N THR A 143 -17.39 -5.93 -10.44
CA THR A 143 -18.35 -6.94 -10.94
C THR A 143 -18.56 -6.87 -12.45
N GLY A 144 -18.06 -5.81 -13.13
CA GLY A 144 -18.19 -5.58 -14.57
C GLY A 144 -19.34 -4.62 -14.93
N GLY A 145 -20.47 -4.70 -14.26
CA GLY A 145 -21.64 -3.84 -14.50
C GLY A 145 -22.79 -4.51 -15.27
N PRO A 146 -23.88 -3.76 -15.58
CA PRO A 146 -24.05 -2.34 -15.26
C PRO A 146 -24.27 -2.07 -13.77
N VAL A 147 -23.64 -1.01 -13.25
CA VAL A 147 -23.78 -0.60 -11.87
C VAL A 147 -24.51 0.76 -11.81
N THR A 148 -25.66 0.79 -11.15
CA THR A 148 -26.35 2.02 -10.79
C THR A 148 -26.45 2.10 -9.28
N ARG A 149 -25.92 3.17 -8.70
CA ARG A 149 -25.86 3.38 -7.25
C ARG A 149 -26.06 4.85 -6.93
N PRO A 150 -27.13 5.22 -6.20
CA PRO A 150 -27.27 6.57 -5.68
C PRO A 150 -26.21 6.82 -4.59
N SER A 151 -25.62 7.98 -4.60
CA SER A 151 -24.69 8.45 -3.56
C SER A 151 -24.55 9.95 -3.68
N ASP A 152 -24.37 10.65 -2.55
CA ASP A 152 -24.08 12.07 -2.54
C ASP A 152 -22.60 12.36 -2.92
N LEU A 153 -21.72 11.39 -2.76
CA LEU A 153 -20.27 11.53 -3.02
C LEU A 153 -19.88 10.99 -4.40
N TYR A 154 -20.31 9.76 -4.72
CA TYR A 154 -19.87 9.05 -5.93
C TYR A 154 -21.05 8.31 -6.59
N PRO A 155 -22.06 9.02 -7.12
CA PRO A 155 -23.18 8.37 -7.79
C PRO A 155 -22.72 7.67 -9.06
N LEU A 156 -23.26 6.46 -9.30
CA LEU A 156 -23.08 5.72 -10.55
C LEU A 156 -24.42 5.57 -11.26
N ARG A 157 -24.38 5.64 -12.57
CA ARG A 157 -25.55 5.42 -13.42
C ARG A 157 -25.15 4.56 -14.61
N ASP A 158 -25.67 3.34 -14.65
CA ASP A 158 -25.43 2.38 -15.74
C ASP A 158 -23.92 2.23 -16.09
N ALA A 159 -23.09 2.17 -15.04
CA ALA A 159 -21.63 2.20 -15.18
C ALA A 159 -21.08 0.78 -15.43
N TYR A 160 -20.15 0.67 -16.38
CA TYR A 160 -19.42 -0.56 -16.70
C TYR A 160 -17.93 -0.40 -16.43
N ALA A 161 -17.28 -1.47 -15.95
CA ALA A 161 -15.83 -1.50 -15.76
C ALA A 161 -15.24 -2.83 -16.22
N TYR A 162 -14.62 -2.82 -17.39
CA TYR A 162 -13.88 -3.93 -17.97
C TYR A 162 -12.44 -3.50 -18.24
N PRO A 163 -11.41 -4.40 -18.09
CA PRO A 163 -11.57 -5.79 -17.67
C PRO A 163 -12.06 -5.91 -16.22
N VAL A 164 -12.73 -7.03 -15.91
CA VAL A 164 -13.04 -7.42 -14.53
C VAL A 164 -11.81 -8.08 -13.96
N PRO A 165 -11.26 -7.58 -12.82
CA PRO A 165 -10.06 -8.18 -12.25
C PRO A 165 -10.36 -9.57 -11.67
N ASN A 166 -9.56 -10.57 -12.04
CA ASN A 166 -9.71 -11.95 -11.56
C ASN A 166 -8.34 -12.58 -11.23
N PRO A 167 -8.05 -12.86 -9.92
CA PRO A 167 -8.89 -12.49 -8.77
C PRO A 167 -8.96 -10.97 -8.56
N ALA A 168 -9.98 -10.50 -7.86
CA ALA A 168 -10.04 -9.10 -7.44
C ALA A 168 -8.86 -8.79 -6.49
N PRO A 169 -8.18 -7.64 -6.65
CA PRO A 169 -7.12 -7.25 -5.74
C PRO A 169 -7.63 -7.12 -4.30
N PRO A 170 -6.91 -7.59 -3.27
CA PRO A 170 -7.26 -7.30 -1.89
C PRO A 170 -7.11 -5.79 -1.62
N ILE A 171 -8.07 -5.23 -0.88
CA ILE A 171 -8.10 -3.82 -0.47
C ILE A 171 -7.67 -3.72 0.99
N LEU A 172 -6.48 -3.17 1.24
CA LEU A 172 -5.98 -2.90 2.58
C LEU A 172 -6.26 -1.44 2.95
N ILE A 173 -6.78 -1.22 4.15
CA ILE A 173 -7.05 0.14 4.63
C ILE A 173 -5.88 0.66 5.46
N GLY A 174 -5.29 1.76 5.02
CA GLY A 174 -4.24 2.47 5.75
C GLY A 174 -4.79 3.19 6.97
N ALA A 175 -4.32 2.85 8.16
CA ALA A 175 -4.79 3.46 9.39
C ALA A 175 -3.73 3.47 10.50
N GLY A 176 -3.57 4.63 11.16
CA GLY A 176 -2.71 4.84 12.35
C GLY A 176 -3.48 5.41 13.54
N THR A 177 -4.82 5.41 13.52
CA THR A 177 -5.68 5.92 14.59
C THR A 177 -6.75 4.90 14.99
N PRO A 178 -7.29 4.95 16.22
CA PRO A 178 -8.36 4.06 16.65
C PRO A 178 -9.58 4.06 15.73
N ALA A 179 -10.00 5.24 15.25
CA ALA A 179 -11.14 5.34 14.32
C ALA A 179 -10.82 4.72 12.96
N GLY A 180 -9.61 4.94 12.44
CA GLY A 180 -9.15 4.36 11.19
C GLY A 180 -9.04 2.84 11.24
N VAL A 181 -8.55 2.29 12.36
CA VAL A 181 -8.45 0.83 12.56
C VAL A 181 -9.83 0.17 12.61
N ARG A 182 -10.81 0.80 13.28
CA ARG A 182 -12.21 0.32 13.26
C ARG A 182 -12.79 0.37 11.84
N LEU A 183 -12.46 1.40 11.07
CA LEU A 183 -12.87 1.47 9.66
C LEU A 183 -12.21 0.35 8.85
N ALA A 184 -10.90 0.11 9.03
CA ALA A 184 -10.18 -0.97 8.37
C ALA A 184 -10.83 -2.34 8.62
N ALA A 185 -11.15 -2.65 9.87
CA ALA A 185 -11.83 -3.88 10.25
C ALA A 185 -13.22 -4.03 9.60
N ARG A 186 -13.93 -2.91 9.37
CA ARG A 186 -15.29 -2.94 8.81
C ARG A 186 -15.30 -3.09 7.29
N ILE A 187 -14.42 -2.40 6.57
CA ILE A 187 -14.51 -2.30 5.10
C ILE A 187 -13.35 -2.92 4.32
N GLY A 188 -12.18 -3.16 4.96
CA GLY A 188 -10.98 -3.67 4.28
C GLY A 188 -10.96 -5.20 4.14
N ASP A 189 -10.12 -5.71 3.25
CA ASP A 189 -9.68 -7.12 3.25
C ASP A 189 -8.43 -7.28 4.12
N GLY A 190 -8.05 -6.20 4.81
CA GLY A 190 -6.96 -6.13 5.75
C GLY A 190 -6.60 -4.71 6.15
N TRP A 191 -5.52 -4.60 6.89
CA TRP A 191 -5.01 -3.36 7.46
C TRP A 191 -3.57 -3.11 7.02
N ALA A 192 -3.30 -1.91 6.50
CA ALA A 192 -1.95 -1.40 6.27
C ALA A 192 -1.56 -0.50 7.45
N ALA A 193 -0.63 -0.98 8.26
CA ALA A 193 -0.21 -0.39 9.52
C ALA A 193 1.22 0.16 9.45
N GLU A 194 1.52 1.15 10.30
CA GLU A 194 2.88 1.65 10.53
C GLU A 194 3.41 1.14 11.88
N ASP A 195 4.70 0.87 11.96
CA ASP A 195 5.36 0.24 13.10
C ASP A 195 5.28 1.05 14.40
N ASP A 196 5.21 2.38 14.32
CA ASP A 196 5.14 3.28 15.48
C ASP A 196 3.80 3.22 16.24
N THR A 197 2.74 2.75 15.60
CA THR A 197 1.40 2.66 16.19
C THR A 197 0.87 1.24 16.31
N PHE A 198 1.52 0.27 15.68
CA PHE A 198 1.01 -1.09 15.51
C PHE A 198 0.73 -1.81 16.84
N GLU A 199 1.72 -1.93 17.72
CA GLU A 199 1.59 -2.66 18.98
C GLU A 199 0.42 -2.14 19.85
N ARG A 200 0.18 -0.83 19.80
CA ARG A 200 -0.93 -0.18 20.52
C ARG A 200 -2.29 -0.44 19.86
N LEU A 201 -2.34 -0.60 18.54
CA LEU A 201 -3.58 -0.64 17.79
C LEU A 201 -4.00 -2.06 17.36
N VAL A 202 -3.10 -3.04 17.34
CA VAL A 202 -3.42 -4.39 16.91
C VAL A 202 -4.48 -5.09 17.78
N PRO A 203 -4.52 -4.90 19.13
CA PRO A 203 -5.62 -5.45 19.94
C PRO A 203 -6.97 -4.85 19.54
N LEU A 204 -7.00 -3.53 19.31
CA LEU A 204 -8.21 -2.84 18.88
C LEU A 204 -8.70 -3.32 17.49
N TYR A 205 -7.77 -3.71 16.60
CA TYR A 205 -8.15 -4.28 15.30
C TYR A 205 -8.88 -5.60 15.47
N GLY A 206 -8.40 -6.49 16.35
CA GLY A 206 -9.08 -7.74 16.71
C GLY A 206 -10.50 -7.50 17.26
N GLU A 207 -10.62 -6.64 18.28
CA GLU A 207 -11.91 -6.23 18.86
C GLU A 207 -12.87 -5.66 17.80
N ALA A 208 -12.35 -4.86 16.87
CA ALA A 208 -13.17 -4.26 15.82
C ALA A 208 -13.62 -5.26 14.75
N LEU A 209 -12.83 -6.30 14.46
CA LEU A 209 -13.24 -7.42 13.61
C LEU A 209 -14.35 -8.20 14.26
N ASP A 210 -14.21 -8.56 15.53
CA ASP A 210 -15.26 -9.28 16.30
C ASP A 210 -16.58 -8.48 16.31
N ALA A 211 -16.50 -7.17 16.57
CA ALA A 211 -17.64 -6.27 16.54
C ALA A 211 -18.29 -6.15 15.14
N ALA A 212 -17.52 -6.34 14.08
CA ALA A 212 -18.00 -6.40 12.70
C ALA A 212 -18.46 -7.77 12.25
N GLY A 213 -18.39 -8.80 13.11
CA GLY A 213 -18.72 -10.18 12.79
C GLY A 213 -17.75 -10.80 11.76
N ARG A 214 -16.48 -10.38 11.77
CA ARG A 214 -15.45 -10.82 10.84
C ARG A 214 -14.33 -11.55 11.57
N GLU A 215 -13.86 -12.62 10.99
CA GLU A 215 -12.75 -13.40 11.54
C GLU A 215 -11.41 -12.78 11.17
N ARG A 216 -10.40 -12.89 12.07
CA ARG A 216 -9.02 -12.49 11.78
C ARG A 216 -8.41 -13.32 10.63
N ALA A 217 -8.79 -14.59 10.54
CA ALA A 217 -8.45 -15.44 9.42
C ALA A 217 -9.04 -14.88 8.12
N GLY A 218 -8.20 -14.66 7.12
CA GLY A 218 -8.60 -14.01 5.87
C GLY A 218 -8.45 -12.48 5.86
N GLN A 219 -8.04 -11.86 6.98
CA GLN A 219 -7.63 -10.46 7.03
C GLN A 219 -6.11 -10.36 6.91
N ARG A 220 -5.63 -9.63 5.91
CA ARG A 220 -4.20 -9.43 5.69
C ARG A 220 -3.70 -8.18 6.42
N VAL A 221 -2.77 -8.33 7.34
CA VAL A 221 -2.15 -7.21 8.07
C VAL A 221 -0.73 -6.99 7.55
N VAL A 222 -0.54 -5.85 6.90
CA VAL A 222 0.75 -5.44 6.31
C VAL A 222 1.34 -4.34 7.17
N LEU A 223 2.52 -4.58 7.72
CA LEU A 223 3.22 -3.67 8.62
C LEU A 223 4.41 -3.01 7.93
N GLY A 224 4.37 -1.68 7.79
CA GLY A 224 5.45 -0.88 7.21
C GLY A 224 6.39 -0.28 8.25
N PHE A 225 7.68 -0.38 7.99
CA PHE A 225 8.76 0.22 8.78
C PHE A 225 9.27 1.50 8.13
N GLY A 226 8.39 2.49 8.06
CA GLY A 226 8.69 3.79 7.44
C GLY A 226 8.79 4.94 8.42
N GLY A 227 8.06 4.85 9.54
CA GLY A 227 7.88 5.93 10.49
C GLY A 227 9.12 6.22 11.35
N ARG A 228 9.87 5.21 11.72
CA ARG A 228 11.06 5.34 12.58
C ARG A 228 12.29 5.85 11.83
N ARG A 229 12.43 5.47 10.56
CA ARG A 229 13.62 5.79 9.77
C ARG A 229 13.49 7.14 9.07
N LYS A 230 13.96 8.20 9.71
CA LYS A 230 14.07 9.53 9.09
C LYS A 230 15.16 9.54 8.02
N ARG A 231 15.02 10.41 6.99
CA ARG A 231 16.07 10.64 5.97
C ARG A 231 17.37 11.03 6.67
N GLY A 232 18.45 10.27 6.47
CA GLY A 232 19.75 10.48 7.15
C GLY A 232 19.87 9.78 8.52
N ALA A 233 18.91 8.94 8.90
CA ALA A 233 19.04 8.02 10.03
C ALA A 233 19.98 6.84 9.72
N ASP A 234 20.11 5.92 10.68
CA ASP A 234 20.98 4.75 10.57
C ASP A 234 20.84 3.99 9.24
N PRO A 235 21.92 3.42 8.70
CA PRO A 235 21.88 2.63 7.49
C PRO A 235 20.83 1.53 7.54
N LEU A 236 20.16 1.23 6.43
CA LEU A 236 19.18 0.13 6.38
C LEU A 236 19.80 -1.21 6.76
N ALA A 237 21.10 -1.39 6.50
CA ALA A 237 21.86 -2.58 6.92
C ALA A 237 21.85 -2.83 8.44
N ALA A 238 21.59 -1.82 9.26
CA ALA A 238 21.47 -1.93 10.72
C ALA A 238 20.02 -2.22 11.19
N GLU A 239 19.06 -2.30 10.26
CA GLU A 239 17.66 -2.61 10.61
C GLU A 239 17.58 -4.03 11.22
N PRO A 240 16.93 -4.20 12.38
CA PRO A 240 16.79 -5.49 13.05
C PRO A 240 16.30 -6.61 12.14
N LEU A 241 15.36 -6.32 11.24
CA LEU A 241 14.86 -7.27 10.24
C LEU A 241 15.94 -7.76 9.26
N LEU A 242 17.03 -7.03 9.06
CA LEU A 242 18.15 -7.47 8.22
C LEU A 242 19.28 -8.11 9.03
N VAL A 243 19.37 -7.77 10.33
CA VAL A 243 20.41 -8.31 11.23
C VAL A 243 20.00 -9.65 11.82
N ALA A 244 18.77 -9.78 12.32
CA ALA A 244 18.22 -10.98 12.96
C ALA A 244 16.83 -11.34 12.37
N PRO A 245 16.77 -11.66 11.08
CA PRO A 245 15.50 -11.73 10.33
C PRO A 245 14.51 -12.74 10.89
N ARG A 246 14.98 -13.92 11.31
CA ARG A 246 14.09 -14.99 11.81
C ARG A 246 13.43 -14.61 13.12
N GLU A 247 14.18 -13.98 14.03
CA GLU A 247 13.67 -13.55 15.34
C GLU A 247 12.67 -12.40 15.18
N GLU A 248 13.02 -11.39 14.38
CA GLU A 248 12.13 -10.25 14.14
C GLU A 248 10.87 -10.64 13.37
N LEU A 249 10.97 -11.52 12.37
CA LEU A 249 9.79 -12.05 11.69
C LEU A 249 8.86 -12.81 12.63
N ALA A 250 9.40 -13.66 13.51
CA ALA A 250 8.62 -14.39 14.49
C ALA A 250 7.93 -13.41 15.43
N ARG A 251 8.67 -12.45 15.99
CA ARG A 251 8.12 -11.42 16.89
C ARG A 251 6.92 -10.68 16.28
N TRP A 252 7.06 -10.15 15.05
CA TRP A 252 5.99 -9.36 14.44
C TRP A 252 4.79 -10.21 14.01
N ARG A 253 5.03 -11.48 13.65
CA ARG A 253 3.95 -12.44 13.38
C ARG A 253 3.19 -12.81 14.64
N ASP A 254 3.88 -13.04 15.75
CA ASP A 254 3.26 -13.31 17.05
C ASP A 254 2.40 -12.12 17.52
N LEU A 255 2.79 -10.90 17.15
CA LEU A 255 2.01 -9.69 17.36
C LEU A 255 0.83 -9.53 16.39
N GLY A 256 0.76 -10.34 15.32
CA GLY A 256 -0.35 -10.36 14.39
C GLY A 256 -0.11 -9.67 13.04
N ALA A 257 1.14 -9.38 12.65
CA ALA A 257 1.47 -8.95 11.30
C ALA A 257 1.64 -10.16 10.37
N ASP A 258 1.08 -10.10 9.15
CA ASP A 258 1.22 -11.15 8.15
C ASP A 258 2.40 -10.88 7.21
N ASP A 259 2.57 -9.63 6.80
CA ASP A 259 3.65 -9.17 5.92
C ASP A 259 4.37 -7.96 6.51
N LEU A 260 5.66 -7.88 6.27
CA LEU A 260 6.50 -6.77 6.73
C LEU A 260 7.06 -6.01 5.52
N LEU A 261 7.04 -4.68 5.57
CA LEU A 261 7.56 -3.82 4.52
C LEU A 261 8.69 -2.95 5.05
N LEU A 262 9.90 -3.15 4.55
CA LEU A 262 11.02 -2.23 4.75
C LEU A 262 10.94 -1.05 3.76
N THR A 263 11.57 0.06 4.10
CA THR A 263 11.63 1.23 3.22
C THR A 263 13.04 1.43 2.69
N ALA A 264 13.20 1.42 1.36
CA ALA A 264 14.45 1.76 0.67
C ALA A 264 14.31 3.08 -0.12
N ARG A 265 15.27 3.98 0.03
CA ARG A 265 15.28 5.32 -0.59
C ARG A 265 16.53 5.62 -1.41
N THR A 266 17.54 4.79 -1.30
CA THR A 266 18.85 4.98 -1.93
C THR A 266 19.35 3.69 -2.56
N THR A 267 20.37 3.79 -3.40
CA THR A 267 21.05 2.61 -3.95
C THR A 267 21.66 1.76 -2.85
N ASP A 268 22.28 2.38 -1.85
CA ASP A 268 22.88 1.67 -0.70
C ASP A 268 21.81 0.89 0.09
N ASP A 269 20.59 1.41 0.21
CA ASP A 269 19.48 0.68 0.82
C ASP A 269 19.13 -0.60 0.02
N VAL A 270 19.08 -0.48 -1.31
CA VAL A 270 18.77 -1.62 -2.19
C VAL A 270 19.91 -2.63 -2.17
N ASP A 271 21.16 -2.18 -2.15
CA ASP A 271 22.34 -3.03 -2.04
C ASP A 271 22.29 -3.82 -0.72
N ALA A 272 22.04 -3.15 0.40
CA ALA A 272 21.90 -3.79 1.70
C ALA A 272 20.80 -4.87 1.74
N LEU A 273 19.66 -4.61 1.06
CA LEU A 273 18.58 -5.59 0.94
C LEU A 273 18.99 -6.81 0.11
N VAL A 274 19.63 -6.59 -1.05
CA VAL A 274 20.08 -7.67 -1.92
C VAL A 274 21.12 -8.54 -1.21
N ASP A 275 22.11 -7.92 -0.55
CA ASP A 275 23.13 -8.63 0.24
C ASP A 275 22.53 -9.41 1.42
N ALA A 276 21.47 -8.86 2.05
CA ALA A 276 20.78 -9.55 3.14
C ALA A 276 20.03 -10.78 2.64
N ALA A 277 19.45 -10.73 1.44
CA ALA A 277 18.67 -11.82 0.87
C ALA A 277 19.48 -13.11 0.70
N GLU A 278 20.81 -13.01 0.50
CA GLU A 278 21.73 -14.16 0.40
C GLU A 278 21.93 -14.89 1.74
N ARG A 279 21.58 -14.23 2.86
CA ARG A 279 21.77 -14.76 4.23
C ARG A 279 20.50 -15.35 4.84
N TRP A 280 19.35 -15.25 4.16
CA TRP A 280 18.02 -15.75 4.61
C TRP A 280 17.82 -17.26 4.25
#